data_4ea4693d0521e92521f9bf7a626bc675
#
_entry.id   4ea4693d0521e92521f9bf7a626bc675
#
_cell.length_a   1.000
_cell.length_b   1.000
_cell.length_c   1.000
_cell.angle_alpha   90.00
_cell.angle_beta   90.00
_cell.angle_gamma   90.00
#
_symmetry.space_group_name_H-M   'P 1'
#
loop_
_entity.id
_entity.type
_entity.pdbx_description
1 polymer ?
#
loop_
_entity_poly.entity_id
_entity_poly.type
_entity_poly.pdbx_seq_one_letter_code
_entity_poly.pdbx_strand_id
1 'polypeptide(L)'
;MIIYKDEVFGFFEIFNEENGTLFRSDINGVDPVMRSFPELLDVGIMGHCNGGQYCRNAGIDCYQKGFTTYAPHMSYENFMEIVKQAAGKTFQIALGGAGDPNKHPQIEDILKSCRAYRIIPNMTTSGFLITDNEVGLIKQYCGAVAVSWYSRFMDGKESNQETIDAVERLVKSGCTTNIHYVVSKDTINEAITRLEMDSFPKGVNA
;
A
#
# COMPACT_ATOMS: atom_id res chain seq x y z
N MET A 1 -18.07 2.36 10.99
CA MET A 1 -17.70 1.15 11.74
C MET A 1 -18.35 -0.06 11.06
N ILE A 2 -17.58 -1.12 10.82
CA ILE A 2 -18.04 -2.38 10.22
C ILE A 2 -17.97 -3.46 11.28
N ILE A 3 -19.00 -4.30 11.34
CA ILE A 3 -19.05 -5.48 12.22
C ILE A 3 -19.11 -6.71 11.33
N TYR A 4 -18.21 -7.64 11.55
CA TYR A 4 -18.19 -8.95 10.92
C TYR A 4 -18.34 -10.05 11.97
N LYS A 5 -19.16 -11.05 11.66
CA LYS A 5 -19.30 -12.25 12.48
C LYS A 5 -18.84 -13.45 11.69
N ASP A 6 -17.91 -14.20 12.24
CA ASP A 6 -17.46 -15.46 11.70
C ASP A 6 -18.19 -16.61 12.42
N GLU A 7 -19.23 -17.13 11.78
CA GLU A 7 -20.03 -18.23 12.37
C GLU A 7 -19.30 -19.58 12.34
N VAL A 8 -18.31 -19.73 11.46
CA VAL A 8 -17.51 -20.97 11.35
C VAL A 8 -16.56 -21.13 12.51
N PHE A 9 -15.87 -20.03 12.86
CA PHE A 9 -14.87 -20.00 13.93
C PHE A 9 -15.38 -19.36 15.23
N GLY A 10 -16.62 -18.85 15.25
CA GLY A 10 -17.31 -18.43 16.46
C GLY A 10 -16.77 -17.14 17.09
N PHE A 11 -16.40 -16.14 16.30
CA PHE A 11 -15.90 -14.87 16.77
C PHE A 11 -16.54 -13.67 16.05
N PHE A 12 -16.27 -12.47 16.55
CA PHE A 12 -16.68 -11.24 15.89
C PHE A 12 -15.51 -10.25 15.78
N GLU A 13 -15.64 -9.35 14.81
CA GLU A 13 -14.69 -8.28 14.55
C GLU A 13 -15.42 -6.95 14.43
N ILE A 14 -14.78 -5.90 14.93
CA ILE A 14 -15.22 -4.52 14.78
C ILE A 14 -14.09 -3.74 14.14
N PHE A 15 -14.34 -3.21 12.96
CA PHE A 15 -13.38 -2.41 12.22
C PHE A 15 -13.84 -0.95 12.11
N ASN A 16 -12.97 -0.02 12.50
CA ASN A 16 -13.21 1.40 12.34
C ASN A 16 -12.61 1.88 11.00
N GLU A 17 -13.49 2.24 10.06
CA GLU A 17 -13.13 2.68 8.70
C GLU A 17 -12.38 4.03 8.68
N GLU A 18 -12.46 4.83 9.76
CA GLU A 18 -11.85 6.16 9.81
C GLU A 18 -10.39 6.11 10.23
N ASN A 19 -10.05 5.21 11.14
CA ASN A 19 -8.69 5.15 11.71
C ASN A 19 -8.01 3.78 11.60
N GLY A 20 -8.69 2.79 10.99
CA GLY A 20 -8.12 1.45 10.76
C GLY A 20 -8.05 0.56 12.01
N THR A 21 -8.60 1.00 13.15
CA THR A 21 -8.59 0.19 14.38
C THR A 21 -9.43 -1.07 14.18
N LEU A 22 -8.83 -2.22 14.44
CA LEU A 22 -9.48 -3.52 14.42
C LEU A 22 -9.51 -4.09 15.83
N PHE A 23 -10.69 -4.52 16.26
CA PHE A 23 -10.88 -5.34 17.45
C PHE A 23 -11.53 -6.66 17.01
N ARG A 24 -11.02 -7.78 17.52
CA ARG A 24 -11.62 -9.10 17.31
C ARG A 24 -11.54 -9.94 18.57
N SER A 25 -12.57 -10.76 18.79
CA SER A 25 -12.64 -11.62 19.96
C SER A 25 -13.65 -12.75 19.77
N ASP A 26 -13.40 -13.91 20.36
CA ASP A 26 -14.43 -14.91 20.60
C ASP A 26 -15.27 -14.54 21.83
N ILE A 27 -16.21 -15.40 22.22
CA ILE A 27 -17.09 -15.17 23.37
C ILE A 27 -16.33 -15.22 24.72
N ASN A 28 -15.14 -15.79 24.76
CA ASN A 28 -14.31 -15.91 25.95
C ASN A 28 -13.26 -14.79 26.04
N GLY A 29 -13.24 -13.85 25.12
CA GLY A 29 -12.25 -12.77 25.09
C GLY A 29 -10.92 -13.18 24.46
N VAL A 30 -10.86 -14.28 23.70
CA VAL A 30 -9.66 -14.78 23.04
C VAL A 30 -9.60 -14.28 21.61
N ASP A 31 -8.40 -13.82 21.19
CA ASP A 31 -8.14 -13.45 19.79
C ASP A 31 -8.12 -14.71 18.91
N PRO A 32 -9.01 -14.80 17.88
CA PRO A 32 -9.09 -15.97 17.03
C PRO A 32 -7.86 -16.12 16.14
N VAL A 33 -7.44 -17.36 15.92
CA VAL A 33 -6.29 -17.69 15.06
C VAL A 33 -6.71 -17.88 13.59
N MET A 34 -7.95 -18.27 13.36
CA MET A 34 -8.49 -18.62 12.03
C MET A 34 -9.68 -17.73 11.68
N ARG A 35 -9.83 -17.44 10.40
CA ARG A 35 -10.93 -16.67 9.83
C ARG A 35 -11.39 -17.30 8.52
N SER A 36 -12.70 -17.27 8.28
CA SER A 36 -13.31 -17.82 7.05
C SER A 36 -12.94 -17.06 5.78
N PHE A 37 -12.61 -15.77 5.91
CA PHE A 37 -12.24 -14.91 4.79
C PHE A 37 -11.22 -13.85 5.23
N PRO A 38 -10.20 -13.48 4.43
CA PRO A 38 -9.16 -12.55 4.85
C PRO A 38 -9.69 -11.17 5.24
N GLU A 39 -9.15 -10.58 6.31
CA GLU A 39 -9.42 -9.20 6.73
C GLU A 39 -8.86 -8.19 5.72
N LEU A 40 -7.72 -8.53 5.13
CA LEU A 40 -7.02 -7.77 4.11
C LEU A 40 -6.74 -8.68 2.91
N LEU A 41 -7.05 -8.19 1.72
CA LEU A 41 -6.64 -8.82 0.46
C LEU A 41 -5.48 -8.03 -0.15
N ASP A 42 -4.44 -8.72 -0.57
CA ASP A 42 -3.39 -8.15 -1.42
C ASP A 42 -3.73 -8.42 -2.88
N VAL A 43 -3.96 -7.35 -3.66
CA VAL A 43 -4.47 -7.45 -5.04
C VAL A 43 -3.52 -6.75 -6.01
N GLY A 44 -2.86 -7.55 -6.83
CA GLY A 44 -1.98 -7.06 -7.90
C GLY A 44 -2.79 -6.56 -9.09
N ILE A 45 -2.97 -5.24 -9.21
CA ILE A 45 -3.67 -4.61 -10.35
C ILE A 45 -2.74 -4.23 -11.50
N MET A 46 -1.43 -4.10 -11.23
CA MET A 46 -0.43 -3.72 -12.21
C MET A 46 0.25 -4.94 -12.83
N GLY A 47 0.13 -5.14 -14.13
CA GLY A 47 0.76 -6.24 -14.85
C GLY A 47 2.18 -5.94 -15.34
N HIS A 48 2.58 -4.66 -15.41
CA HIS A 48 3.92 -4.18 -15.76
C HIS A 48 4.19 -2.81 -15.16
N CYS A 49 5.45 -2.36 -15.21
CA CYS A 49 5.87 -1.07 -14.69
C CYS A 49 6.35 -0.14 -15.81
N ASN A 50 5.68 0.99 -15.98
CA ASN A 50 6.09 2.03 -16.93
C ASN A 50 7.24 2.90 -16.38
N GLY A 51 7.44 2.92 -15.05
CA GLY A 51 8.50 3.68 -14.36
C GLY A 51 9.81 2.92 -14.14
N GLY A 52 9.93 1.68 -14.61
CA GLY A 52 11.06 0.79 -14.33
C GLY A 52 12.44 1.34 -14.75
N GLN A 53 12.48 2.33 -15.66
CA GLN A 53 13.73 3.00 -16.03
C GLN A 53 14.32 3.78 -14.85
N TYR A 54 13.50 4.42 -14.03
CA TYR A 54 13.95 5.14 -12.81
C TYR A 54 14.60 4.17 -11.82
N CYS A 55 13.96 3.02 -11.57
CA CYS A 55 14.52 1.99 -10.70
C CYS A 55 15.84 1.45 -11.25
N ARG A 56 15.92 1.17 -12.56
CA ARG A 56 17.17 0.69 -13.20
C ARG A 56 18.29 1.71 -13.09
N ASN A 57 18.00 2.97 -13.40
CA ASN A 57 19.01 4.05 -13.31
C ASN A 57 19.52 4.22 -11.87
N ALA A 58 18.70 3.87 -10.90
CA ALA A 58 19.03 3.90 -9.48
C ALA A 58 19.66 2.59 -8.96
N GLY A 59 19.92 1.62 -9.83
CA GLY A 59 20.50 0.32 -9.43
C GLY A 59 19.56 -0.56 -8.59
N ILE A 60 18.26 -0.29 -8.61
CA ILE A 60 17.28 -1.06 -7.85
C ILE A 60 16.96 -2.36 -8.60
N ASP A 61 17.16 -3.49 -7.93
CA ASP A 61 16.69 -4.79 -8.41
C ASP A 61 15.24 -4.99 -8.00
N CYS A 62 14.35 -4.97 -9.00
CA CYS A 62 12.92 -5.09 -8.78
C CYS A 62 12.52 -6.57 -8.65
N TYR A 63 12.10 -6.98 -7.46
CA TYR A 63 11.65 -8.37 -7.20
C TYR A 63 10.43 -8.77 -8.05
N GLN A 64 9.58 -7.83 -8.45
CA GLN A 64 8.44 -8.06 -9.33
C GLN A 64 8.86 -8.15 -10.82
N LYS A 65 10.09 -7.77 -11.17
CA LYS A 65 10.57 -7.69 -12.57
C LYS A 65 9.64 -6.89 -13.50
N GLY A 66 8.92 -5.92 -12.95
CA GLY A 66 7.84 -5.20 -13.62
C GLY A 66 8.24 -4.42 -14.88
N PHE A 67 9.54 -4.20 -15.10
CA PHE A 67 10.08 -3.57 -16.28
C PHE A 67 10.67 -4.56 -17.32
N THR A 68 10.75 -5.85 -16.98
CA THR A 68 11.25 -6.92 -17.89
C THR A 68 10.15 -7.90 -18.28
N THR A 69 9.08 -7.97 -17.48
CA THR A 69 7.92 -8.81 -17.74
C THR A 69 6.75 -7.89 -18.14
N TYR A 70 6.14 -8.16 -19.28
CA TYR A 70 4.97 -7.43 -19.73
C TYR A 70 3.75 -8.34 -19.62
N ALA A 71 2.79 -7.89 -18.80
CA ALA A 71 1.45 -8.45 -18.75
C ALA A 71 0.43 -7.29 -18.78
N PRO A 72 -0.81 -7.50 -19.23
CA PRO A 72 -1.84 -6.48 -19.13
C PRO A 72 -2.14 -6.15 -17.66
N HIS A 73 -2.53 -4.91 -17.40
CA HIS A 73 -3.09 -4.54 -16.12
C HIS A 73 -4.42 -5.28 -15.90
N MET A 74 -4.82 -5.47 -14.63
CA MET A 74 -6.12 -6.02 -14.31
C MET A 74 -7.21 -5.08 -14.84
N SER A 75 -8.20 -5.62 -15.56
CA SER A 75 -9.33 -4.80 -15.99
C SER A 75 -10.21 -4.41 -14.81
N TYR A 76 -10.93 -3.30 -14.95
CA TYR A 76 -11.88 -2.86 -13.93
C TYR A 76 -12.96 -3.90 -13.64
N GLU A 77 -13.44 -4.58 -14.67
CA GLU A 77 -14.45 -5.65 -14.57
C GLU A 77 -13.94 -6.80 -13.70
N ASN A 78 -12.70 -7.26 -13.93
CA ASN A 78 -12.09 -8.32 -13.13
C ASN A 78 -11.85 -7.88 -11.68
N PHE A 79 -11.45 -6.62 -11.48
CA PHE A 79 -11.31 -6.05 -10.14
C PHE A 79 -12.66 -6.02 -9.41
N MET A 80 -13.73 -5.65 -10.10
CA MET A 80 -15.08 -5.63 -9.53
C MET A 80 -15.58 -7.00 -9.09
N GLU A 81 -15.19 -8.07 -9.78
CA GLU A 81 -15.53 -9.43 -9.34
C GLU A 81 -14.87 -9.79 -7.99
N ILE A 82 -13.64 -9.31 -7.77
CA ILE A 82 -12.95 -9.46 -6.45
C ILE A 82 -13.69 -8.65 -5.39
N VAL A 83 -13.98 -7.38 -5.66
CA VAL A 83 -14.65 -6.48 -4.72
C VAL A 83 -16.02 -7.02 -4.30
N LYS A 84 -16.82 -7.52 -5.24
CA LYS A 84 -18.15 -8.11 -4.95
C LYS A 84 -18.04 -9.33 -4.04
N GLN A 85 -17.05 -10.20 -4.26
CA GLN A 85 -16.82 -11.38 -3.42
C GLN A 85 -16.29 -11.03 -2.03
N ALA A 86 -15.51 -9.95 -1.92
CA ALA A 86 -14.93 -9.45 -0.67
C ALA A 86 -15.91 -8.64 0.17
N ALA A 87 -16.96 -8.09 -0.45
CA ALA A 87 -17.92 -7.19 0.20
C ALA A 87 -18.54 -7.81 1.47
N GLY A 88 -18.50 -7.07 2.57
CA GLY A 88 -19.00 -7.49 3.88
C GLY A 88 -18.14 -8.55 4.60
N LYS A 89 -17.01 -8.97 4.01
CA LYS A 89 -16.10 -9.99 4.56
C LYS A 89 -14.68 -9.48 4.78
N THR A 90 -14.21 -8.58 3.91
CA THR A 90 -12.88 -7.97 3.95
C THR A 90 -13.00 -6.51 4.33
N PHE A 91 -12.09 -6.02 5.14
CA PHE A 91 -12.06 -4.61 5.55
C PHE A 91 -11.16 -3.76 4.67
N GLN A 92 -10.08 -4.35 4.16
CA GLN A 92 -9.05 -3.62 3.45
C GLN A 92 -8.58 -4.37 2.19
N ILE A 93 -8.20 -3.61 1.17
CA ILE A 93 -7.50 -4.12 -0.01
C ILE A 93 -6.19 -3.35 -0.13
N ALA A 94 -5.06 -4.08 -0.15
CA ALA A 94 -3.75 -3.54 -0.51
C ALA A 94 -3.56 -3.68 -2.03
N LEU A 95 -3.47 -2.54 -2.71
CA LEU A 95 -3.27 -2.48 -4.15
C LEU A 95 -1.77 -2.50 -4.47
N GLY A 96 -1.37 -3.37 -5.40
CA GLY A 96 0.01 -3.58 -5.78
C GLY A 96 0.14 -4.13 -7.21
N GLY A 97 1.18 -4.95 -7.40
CA GLY A 97 1.48 -5.63 -8.66
C GLY A 97 2.87 -5.29 -9.19
N ALA A 98 3.08 -5.50 -10.49
CA ALA A 98 4.37 -5.31 -11.13
C ALA A 98 4.77 -3.83 -11.34
N GLY A 99 3.92 -2.88 -10.95
CA GLY A 99 4.17 -1.44 -11.02
C GLY A 99 3.40 -0.67 -9.95
N ASP A 100 3.54 0.64 -9.95
CA ASP A 100 2.88 1.52 -8.99
C ASP A 100 1.36 1.60 -9.25
N PRO A 101 0.49 1.23 -8.29
CA PRO A 101 -0.95 1.20 -8.48
C PRO A 101 -1.56 2.55 -8.87
N ASN A 102 -0.99 3.67 -8.37
CA ASN A 102 -1.43 5.02 -8.73
C ASN A 102 -1.28 5.34 -10.23
N LYS A 103 -0.53 4.53 -10.97
CA LYS A 103 -0.36 4.64 -12.43
C LYS A 103 -1.34 3.76 -13.22
N HIS A 104 -2.24 3.05 -12.55
CA HIS A 104 -3.26 2.26 -13.24
C HIS A 104 -4.24 3.18 -13.98
N PRO A 105 -4.56 2.91 -15.27
CA PRO A 105 -5.42 3.80 -16.07
C PRO A 105 -6.81 4.07 -15.48
N GLN A 106 -7.34 3.11 -14.70
CA GLN A 106 -8.65 3.19 -14.06
C GLN A 106 -8.55 3.28 -12.52
N ILE A 107 -7.46 3.84 -11.99
CA ILE A 107 -7.21 3.88 -10.54
C ILE A 107 -8.33 4.58 -9.78
N GLU A 108 -8.86 5.66 -10.31
CA GLU A 108 -9.93 6.41 -9.65
C GLU A 108 -11.20 5.56 -9.48
N ASP A 109 -11.61 4.82 -10.52
CA ASP A 109 -12.78 3.95 -10.47
C ASP A 109 -12.56 2.78 -9.50
N ILE A 110 -11.36 2.20 -9.50
CA ILE A 110 -10.94 1.15 -8.56
C ILE A 110 -11.08 1.64 -7.12
N LEU A 111 -10.52 2.80 -6.80
CA LEU A 111 -10.57 3.37 -5.45
C LEU A 111 -12.00 3.71 -5.01
N LYS A 112 -12.80 4.33 -5.89
CA LYS A 112 -14.21 4.62 -5.66
C LYS A 112 -15.01 3.37 -5.36
N SER A 113 -14.77 2.30 -6.12
CA SER A 113 -15.48 1.03 -5.95
C SER A 113 -15.18 0.39 -4.60
N CYS A 114 -13.92 0.37 -4.17
CA CYS A 114 -13.58 -0.11 -2.84
C CYS A 114 -14.43 0.59 -1.77
N ARG A 115 -14.44 1.92 -1.78
CA ARG A 115 -15.24 2.70 -0.81
C ARG A 115 -16.75 2.48 -0.91
N ALA A 116 -17.28 2.34 -2.12
CA ALA A 116 -18.70 2.05 -2.33
C ALA A 116 -19.14 0.71 -1.69
N TYR A 117 -18.22 -0.25 -1.65
CA TYR A 117 -18.42 -1.55 -1.01
C TYR A 117 -17.91 -1.61 0.44
N ARG A 118 -17.59 -0.44 1.03
CA ARG A 118 -17.07 -0.30 2.40
C ARG A 118 -15.78 -1.07 2.65
N ILE A 119 -14.93 -1.17 1.64
CA ILE A 119 -13.58 -1.73 1.72
C ILE A 119 -12.61 -0.56 1.64
N ILE A 120 -11.61 -0.53 2.52
CA ILE A 120 -10.61 0.53 2.55
C ILE A 120 -9.47 0.16 1.61
N PRO A 121 -9.24 0.88 0.50
CA PRO A 121 -8.06 0.66 -0.32
C PRO A 121 -6.82 1.26 0.35
N ASN A 122 -5.73 0.52 0.30
CA ASN A 122 -4.38 0.97 0.61
C ASN A 122 -3.50 0.70 -0.59
N MET A 123 -2.35 1.33 -0.70
CA MET A 123 -1.42 1.04 -1.78
C MET A 123 0.04 1.22 -1.38
N THR A 124 0.92 0.54 -2.13
CA THR A 124 2.36 0.79 -2.08
C THR A 124 2.80 1.38 -3.42
N THR A 125 3.56 2.46 -3.38
CA THR A 125 4.10 3.15 -4.56
C THR A 125 5.59 3.43 -4.40
N SER A 126 6.31 3.57 -5.50
CA SER A 126 7.67 4.12 -5.47
C SER A 126 7.69 5.63 -5.22
N GLY A 127 6.58 6.29 -5.44
CA GLY A 127 6.45 7.75 -5.38
C GLY A 127 7.04 8.48 -6.59
N PHE A 128 7.67 7.79 -7.54
CA PHE A 128 8.27 8.43 -8.70
C PHE A 128 7.23 9.14 -9.55
N LEU A 129 7.52 10.41 -9.88
CA LEU A 129 6.66 11.25 -10.70
C LEU A 129 5.20 11.26 -10.22
N ILE A 130 4.98 11.17 -8.90
CA ILE A 130 3.63 11.28 -8.34
C ILE A 130 3.07 12.67 -8.63
N THR A 131 1.87 12.73 -9.19
CA THR A 131 1.19 13.97 -9.55
C THR A 131 0.29 14.46 -8.43
N ASP A 132 -0.12 15.75 -8.48
CA ASP A 132 -1.07 16.31 -7.50
C ASP A 132 -2.43 15.62 -7.57
N ASN A 133 -2.87 15.22 -8.78
CA ASN A 133 -4.09 14.46 -8.95
C ASN A 133 -4.02 13.10 -8.22
N GLU A 134 -2.92 12.37 -8.39
CA GLU A 134 -2.71 11.08 -7.71
C GLU A 134 -2.68 11.25 -6.19
N VAL A 135 -1.99 12.26 -5.68
CA VAL A 135 -1.99 12.61 -4.25
C VAL A 135 -3.41 12.92 -3.78
N GLY A 136 -4.19 13.66 -4.57
CA GLY A 136 -5.59 13.94 -4.29
C GLY A 136 -6.46 12.68 -4.20
N LEU A 137 -6.32 11.75 -5.13
CA LEU A 137 -7.02 10.46 -5.12
C LEU A 137 -6.64 9.60 -3.91
N ILE A 138 -5.34 9.52 -3.60
CA ILE A 138 -4.84 8.79 -2.42
C ILE A 138 -5.46 9.40 -1.15
N LYS A 139 -5.40 10.72 -0.99
CA LYS A 139 -5.98 11.41 0.16
C LYS A 139 -7.47 11.16 0.31
N GLN A 140 -8.18 11.15 -0.78
CA GLN A 140 -9.64 11.04 -0.78
C GLN A 140 -10.13 9.61 -0.48
N TYR A 141 -9.43 8.60 -0.98
CA TYR A 141 -9.94 7.23 -0.98
C TYR A 141 -9.11 6.24 -0.16
N CYS A 142 -7.81 6.39 -0.07
CA CYS A 142 -6.96 5.43 0.64
C CYS A 142 -7.05 5.58 2.16
N GLY A 143 -6.94 4.47 2.87
CA GLY A 143 -6.72 4.46 4.32
C GLY A 143 -5.28 4.82 4.66
N ALA A 144 -4.34 4.25 3.89
CA ALA A 144 -2.92 4.52 3.99
C ALA A 144 -2.23 4.34 2.63
N VAL A 145 -1.07 4.98 2.50
CA VAL A 145 -0.14 4.77 1.39
C VAL A 145 1.25 4.48 1.95
N ALA A 146 1.90 3.45 1.42
CA ALA A 146 3.30 3.17 1.72
C ALA A 146 4.17 3.61 0.54
N VAL A 147 5.26 4.32 0.83
CA VAL A 147 6.26 4.70 -0.17
C VAL A 147 7.47 3.77 -0.03
N SER A 148 7.84 3.11 -1.12
CA SER A 148 9.00 2.23 -1.13
C SER A 148 10.29 3.04 -1.01
N TRP A 149 11.06 2.75 0.04
CA TRP A 149 12.33 3.40 0.29
C TRP A 149 13.47 2.51 -0.15
N TYR A 150 14.24 2.98 -1.10
CA TYR A 150 15.45 2.32 -1.55
C TYR A 150 16.65 3.18 -1.19
N SER A 151 17.62 2.57 -0.49
CA SER A 151 18.91 3.23 -0.25
C SER A 151 19.63 3.43 -1.57
N ARG A 152 19.94 4.68 -1.89
CA ARG A 152 20.60 5.05 -3.11
C ARG A 152 21.82 5.88 -2.79
N PHE A 153 22.98 5.37 -3.12
CA PHE A 153 24.20 6.14 -3.10
C PHE A 153 24.71 6.28 -4.53
N MET A 154 24.66 7.50 -5.06
CA MET A 154 25.29 7.86 -6.31
C MET A 154 26.47 8.79 -5.99
N ASP A 155 27.68 8.40 -6.40
CA ASP A 155 28.90 9.19 -6.18
C ASP A 155 29.13 9.63 -4.72
N GLY A 156 28.79 8.73 -3.77
CA GLY A 156 28.96 8.99 -2.33
C GLY A 156 27.94 9.97 -1.73
N LYS A 157 26.89 10.33 -2.49
CA LYS A 157 25.79 11.15 -2.00
C LYS A 157 24.49 10.36 -2.01
N GLU A 158 23.67 10.57 -0.97
CA GLU A 158 22.33 10.03 -0.95
C GLU A 158 21.46 10.67 -2.05
N SER A 159 20.83 9.85 -2.88
CA SER A 159 19.96 10.31 -3.98
C SER A 159 18.52 9.81 -3.83
N ASN A 160 17.95 10.01 -2.65
CA ASN A 160 16.54 9.67 -2.35
C ASN A 160 15.60 10.87 -2.49
N GLN A 161 16.03 11.97 -3.09
CA GLN A 161 15.26 13.21 -3.08
C GLN A 161 13.86 13.04 -3.66
N GLU A 162 13.69 12.33 -4.76
CA GLU A 162 12.38 12.07 -5.35
C GLU A 162 11.44 11.28 -4.41
N THR A 163 11.99 10.31 -3.67
CA THR A 163 11.23 9.55 -2.66
C THR A 163 10.88 10.45 -1.48
N ILE A 164 11.82 11.27 -1.01
CA ILE A 164 11.59 12.24 0.07
C ILE A 164 10.49 13.22 -0.33
N ASP A 165 10.59 13.82 -1.52
CA ASP A 165 9.60 14.76 -2.04
C ASP A 165 8.20 14.13 -2.14
N ALA A 166 8.12 12.88 -2.57
CA ALA A 166 6.85 12.15 -2.62
C ALA A 166 6.25 11.93 -1.24
N VAL A 167 7.06 11.48 -0.26
CA VAL A 167 6.63 11.31 1.13
C VAL A 167 6.16 12.62 1.72
N GLU A 168 6.95 13.70 1.58
CA GLU A 168 6.60 15.02 2.12
C GLU A 168 5.30 15.57 1.52
N ARG A 169 5.08 15.38 0.21
CA ARG A 169 3.83 15.79 -0.46
C ARG A 169 2.62 15.03 0.07
N LEU A 170 2.74 13.71 0.25
CA LEU A 170 1.68 12.87 0.80
C LEU A 170 1.36 13.26 2.25
N VAL A 171 2.38 13.40 3.10
CA VAL A 171 2.23 13.85 4.49
C VAL A 171 1.59 15.24 4.56
N LYS A 172 2.10 16.20 3.79
CA LYS A 172 1.56 17.57 3.74
C LYS A 172 0.10 17.62 3.30
N SER A 173 -0.30 16.70 2.43
CA SER A 173 -1.69 16.55 2.01
C SER A 173 -2.58 15.90 3.07
N GLY A 174 -1.99 15.42 4.17
CA GLY A 174 -2.69 14.72 5.26
C GLY A 174 -3.04 13.28 4.93
N CYS A 175 -2.29 12.63 4.03
CA CYS A 175 -2.38 11.18 3.83
C CYS A 175 -1.71 10.46 5.00
N THR A 176 -2.29 9.35 5.44
CA THR A 176 -1.60 8.40 6.33
C THR A 176 -0.49 7.74 5.52
N THR A 177 0.76 8.14 5.78
CA THR A 177 1.91 7.78 4.95
C THR A 177 2.88 6.92 5.75
N ASN A 178 3.26 5.78 5.18
CA ASN A 178 4.25 4.87 5.73
C ASN A 178 5.45 4.77 4.79
N ILE A 179 6.59 4.32 5.30
CA ILE A 179 7.77 3.99 4.51
C ILE A 179 7.96 2.47 4.53
N HIS A 180 8.04 1.87 3.35
CA HIS A 180 8.48 0.50 3.19
C HIS A 180 9.97 0.45 2.84
N TYR A 181 10.79 0.18 3.85
CA TYR A 181 12.22 0.06 3.69
C TYR A 181 12.61 -1.39 3.34
N VAL A 182 13.29 -1.57 2.20
CA VAL A 182 13.78 -2.89 1.79
C VAL A 182 15.11 -3.17 2.46
N VAL A 183 15.09 -4.02 3.49
CA VAL A 183 16.29 -4.40 4.26
C VAL A 183 17.02 -5.56 3.58
N SER A 184 18.33 -5.41 3.36
CA SER A 184 19.25 -6.42 2.86
C SER A 184 20.52 -6.45 3.73
N LYS A 185 21.44 -7.36 3.43
CA LYS A 185 22.77 -7.38 4.10
C LYS A 185 23.51 -6.06 3.96
N ASP A 186 23.32 -5.37 2.82
CA ASP A 186 24.04 -4.14 2.52
C ASP A 186 23.36 -2.90 3.09
N THR A 187 22.05 -2.98 3.38
CA THR A 187 21.25 -1.82 3.81
C THR A 187 20.82 -1.87 5.28
N ILE A 188 21.05 -2.99 6.00
CA ILE A 188 20.57 -3.15 7.38
C ILE A 188 21.19 -2.13 8.34
N ASN A 189 22.47 -1.86 8.23
CA ASN A 189 23.14 -0.90 9.10
C ASN A 189 22.64 0.53 8.86
N GLU A 190 22.37 0.87 7.60
CA GLU A 190 21.75 2.15 7.26
C GLU A 190 20.34 2.25 7.85
N ALA A 191 19.50 1.21 7.71
CA ALA A 191 18.16 1.19 8.27
C ALA A 191 18.16 1.42 9.78
N ILE A 192 19.07 0.73 10.51
CA ILE A 192 19.25 0.92 11.97
C ILE A 192 19.67 2.35 12.28
N THR A 193 20.68 2.87 11.58
CA THR A 193 21.16 4.25 11.79
C THR A 193 20.06 5.28 11.56
N ARG A 194 19.25 5.11 10.51
CA ARG A 194 18.12 6.02 10.22
C ARG A 194 17.06 6.00 11.31
N LEU A 195 16.76 4.82 11.87
CA LEU A 195 15.81 4.68 12.98
C LEU A 195 16.36 5.34 14.24
N GLU A 196 17.63 5.07 14.58
CA GLU A 196 18.28 5.65 15.79
C GLU A 196 18.40 7.17 15.71
N MET A 197 18.65 7.72 14.52
CA MET A 197 18.81 9.16 14.30
C MET A 197 17.49 9.87 13.97
N ASP A 198 16.36 9.16 13.90
CA ASP A 198 15.06 9.70 13.47
C ASP A 198 15.19 10.51 12.16
N SER A 199 15.89 9.93 11.16
CA SER A 199 16.28 10.64 9.93
C SER A 199 15.38 10.37 8.73
N PHE A 200 14.26 9.71 8.92
CA PHE A 200 13.18 9.64 7.92
C PHE A 200 12.39 10.96 7.85
N PRO A 201 11.70 11.24 6.73
CA PRO A 201 10.84 12.42 6.62
C PRO A 201 9.85 12.51 7.77
N LYS A 202 9.65 13.71 8.31
CA LYS A 202 8.75 13.91 9.45
C LYS A 202 7.28 13.73 9.06
N GLY A 203 6.49 13.19 10.00
CA GLY A 203 5.05 13.00 9.82
C GLY A 203 4.66 11.69 9.14
N VAL A 204 5.60 10.79 8.89
CA VAL A 204 5.28 9.40 8.55
C VAL A 204 4.74 8.67 9.77
N ASN A 205 3.85 7.69 9.54
CA ASN A 205 3.20 6.92 10.60
C ASN A 205 3.99 5.67 10.98
N ALA A 206 4.68 5.05 10.03
CA ALA A 206 5.53 3.88 10.22
C ALA A 206 6.59 3.78 9.10
#